data_0d2bce3209e2b732d43d75aef993e916
#
_entry.id   0d2bce3209e2b732d43d75aef993e916
#
_cell.length_a   1.000
_cell.length_b   1.000
_cell.length_c   1.000
_cell.angle_alpha   90.00
_cell.angle_beta   90.00
_cell.angle_gamma   90.00
#
_symmetry.space_group_name_H-M   'P 1'
#
loop_
_entity.id
_entity.type
_entity.pdbx_description
1 polymer ?
#
loop_
_entity_poly.entity_id
_entity_poly.type
_entity_poly.pdbx_seq_one_letter_code
_entity_poly.pdbx_strand_id
1 'polypeptide(L)'
;MVDDPENQNDYKENTDNSGGRGQLNIPGGGGGLLNFLPLLLGLFRGGGKKMIWLLLLAAGAYFLFKSKACNSVQETVSYFTKGGKLDPNEFKKASVYEGLSDDPTKNPLPEAVSLLRYAPNRLNQGKQGSCVAWSSAYAAHTILKSSSTRTEPNSTAFSPSFLYNYIGLDGCQGSYIIRAMEFMQKNGSVPFNQFPYNENDCSRQASQSIAAQGQQNKIHGFTRLTDDDGVSNLNFRAIKEHLAKDAPVVIGMMVGGSFMEGMMGQKVWHPNASDKSMAGFGGHAMCVIGYDDRIEGGSFEIMNSWGPEWGQNGIGYVRYADFKEFTREAYGIDPLPKSGAALNIDFECNIGLVNIDAKQYIPLKVSSSNVFTNTIPVKKGTKFKIELKNAVECYTYIFGQETTGTSYVLFPYNASHSPYFGVTGYRLFPRKQSLQADAVGNKDFMAIVVSKKPLDYNALNAAISKSTQTTYAGKLNEAISTASIANVKYSATSTGNIYFKADASEQKSIVGCVVEINKN
;
A
#
# COMPACT_ATOMS: atom_id res chain seq x y z
N MET A 1 -8.88 7.97 30.02
CA MET A 1 -8.07 6.89 29.44
C MET A 1 -6.70 7.41 29.14
N VAL A 2 -5.62 6.88 29.72
CA VAL A 2 -4.24 7.36 29.56
C VAL A 2 -3.48 6.25 28.84
N ASP A 3 -2.67 6.63 27.85
CA ASP A 3 -1.71 5.72 27.20
C ASP A 3 -0.67 5.23 28.22
N ASP A 4 -0.19 4.00 28.07
CA ASP A 4 0.78 3.36 28.95
C ASP A 4 2.11 4.15 28.99
N PRO A 5 2.58 4.68 30.12
CA PRO A 5 3.74 5.54 30.19
C PRO A 5 5.09 4.83 29.99
N GLU A 6 5.13 3.51 29.90
CA GLU A 6 6.42 2.78 29.82
C GLU A 6 7.12 2.83 28.45
N ASN A 7 6.56 3.52 27.44
CA ASN A 7 7.15 3.55 26.10
C ASN A 7 7.55 4.96 25.59
N GLN A 8 7.77 5.91 26.53
CA GLN A 8 8.20 7.28 26.17
C GLN A 8 9.72 7.54 26.25
N ASN A 9 10.52 6.54 26.51
CA ASN A 9 11.98 6.70 26.52
C ASN A 9 12.58 5.98 25.32
N ASP A 10 12.84 6.72 24.26
CA ASP A 10 14.01 6.59 23.38
C ASP A 10 13.87 7.51 22.17
N TYR A 11 14.10 8.80 22.38
CA TYR A 11 14.64 9.73 21.39
C TYR A 11 15.14 10.97 22.11
N LYS A 12 16.36 10.88 22.65
CA LYS A 12 17.16 12.06 22.93
C LYS A 12 18.09 12.29 21.75
N GLU A 13 17.84 13.34 21.01
CA GLU A 13 18.83 13.95 20.14
C GLU A 13 20.05 14.34 20.94
N ASN A 14 21.19 13.76 20.63
CA ASN A 14 22.50 14.31 21.00
C ASN A 14 22.88 15.36 19.97
N THR A 15 22.69 16.62 20.32
CA THR A 15 23.39 17.73 19.72
C THR A 15 24.71 17.89 20.46
N ASP A 16 25.79 17.39 19.89
CA ASP A 16 27.14 17.86 20.24
C ASP A 16 27.83 18.39 18.98
N ASN A 17 28.09 19.67 19.10
CA ASN A 17 28.76 20.54 18.17
C ASN A 17 30.26 20.46 18.45
N SER A 18 31.05 19.98 17.49
CA SER A 18 32.47 20.41 17.45
C SER A 18 33.03 20.24 16.04
N GLY A 19 33.58 21.30 15.55
CA GLY A 19 33.95 21.59 14.20
C GLY A 19 35.06 20.73 13.61
N GLY A 20 35.00 20.68 12.30
CA GLY A 20 36.04 20.12 11.44
C GLY A 20 35.67 20.38 9.98
N ARG A 21 36.18 21.47 9.42
CA ARG A 21 36.06 21.82 8.01
C ARG A 21 36.71 20.74 7.14
N GLY A 22 35.93 20.16 6.26
CA GLY A 22 36.38 19.39 5.10
C GLY A 22 35.33 19.53 4.01
N GLN A 23 35.44 20.57 3.21
CA GLN A 23 34.63 20.73 1.99
C GLN A 23 35.08 19.68 0.96
N LEU A 24 34.22 18.70 0.70
CA LEU A 24 34.25 17.93 -0.54
C LEU A 24 33.19 18.52 -1.46
N ASN A 25 33.63 19.41 -2.35
CA ASN A 25 32.89 19.87 -3.51
C ASN A 25 32.75 18.71 -4.48
N ILE A 26 31.52 18.22 -4.69
CA ILE A 26 31.18 17.38 -5.85
C ILE A 26 30.66 18.32 -6.94
N PRO A 27 31.34 18.46 -8.08
CA PRO A 27 30.81 19.25 -9.19
C PRO A 27 29.71 18.50 -9.89
N GLY A 28 28.54 19.13 -10.02
CA GLY A 28 27.47 18.73 -10.91
C GLY A 28 27.89 18.71 -12.37
N GLY A 29 27.14 17.96 -13.14
CA GLY A 29 27.39 17.49 -14.48
C GLY A 29 27.76 18.51 -15.54
N GLY A 30 28.42 17.99 -16.57
CA GLY A 30 28.61 18.63 -17.87
C GLY A 30 30.00 19.25 -18.09
N GLY A 31 30.97 18.42 -18.40
CA GLY A 31 32.28 18.92 -18.82
C GLY A 31 33.27 17.78 -19.02
N GLY A 32 33.13 17.12 -20.16
CA GLY A 32 34.02 16.03 -20.55
C GLY A 32 35.48 16.47 -20.66
N LEU A 33 36.30 15.51 -20.82
CA LEU A 33 37.66 15.40 -21.36
C LEU A 33 38.69 16.53 -21.08
N LEU A 34 38.29 17.77 -20.82
CA LEU A 34 39.21 18.90 -20.60
C LEU A 34 39.85 18.89 -19.19
N ASN A 35 39.28 18.22 -18.22
CA ASN A 35 39.85 18.12 -16.86
C ASN A 35 40.99 17.10 -16.75
N PHE A 36 41.24 16.28 -17.77
CA PHE A 36 42.38 15.37 -17.83
C PHE A 36 43.59 15.91 -18.61
N LEU A 37 43.47 17.12 -19.16
CA LEU A 37 44.55 17.75 -19.93
C LEU A 37 45.87 17.91 -19.13
N PRO A 38 45.87 18.29 -17.83
CA PRO A 38 47.08 18.37 -17.03
C PRO A 38 47.78 17.02 -16.79
N LEU A 39 46.98 15.94 -16.69
CA LEU A 39 47.50 14.60 -16.49
C LEU A 39 48.12 14.04 -17.77
N LEU A 40 47.56 14.37 -18.92
CA LEU A 40 48.10 14.04 -20.25
C LEU A 40 49.38 14.78 -20.57
N LEU A 41 49.50 16.05 -20.18
CA LEU A 41 50.72 16.85 -20.38
C LEU A 41 51.93 16.35 -19.56
N GLY A 42 51.68 15.68 -18.41
CA GLY A 42 52.73 15.03 -17.60
C GLY A 42 53.36 13.79 -18.27
N LEU A 43 52.65 13.17 -19.21
CA LEU A 43 53.11 11.96 -19.94
C LEU A 43 53.97 12.29 -21.19
N PHE A 44 54.09 13.59 -21.56
CA PHE A 44 54.81 14.02 -22.75
C PHE A 44 56.34 14.12 -22.57
N ARG A 45 56.90 13.67 -21.44
CA ARG A 45 58.34 13.79 -21.18
C ARG A 45 59.14 12.52 -21.47
N GLY A 46 58.78 11.75 -22.50
CA GLY A 46 59.56 10.55 -22.89
C GLY A 46 59.18 9.99 -24.25
N GLY A 47 60.07 10.22 -25.22
CA GLY A 47 60.31 9.47 -26.47
C GLY A 47 59.12 9.21 -27.41
N GLY A 48 59.13 9.82 -28.58
CA GLY A 48 58.07 9.91 -29.59
C GLY A 48 57.46 8.61 -30.16
N LYS A 49 57.97 7.43 -29.90
CA LYS A 49 57.38 6.18 -30.40
C LYS A 49 56.22 5.64 -29.53
N LYS A 50 56.16 5.99 -28.25
CA LYS A 50 55.08 5.58 -27.36
C LYS A 50 53.81 6.45 -27.56
N MET A 51 53.97 7.65 -28.06
CA MET A 51 52.86 8.57 -28.31
C MET A 51 51.97 8.15 -29.49
N ILE A 52 52.56 7.56 -30.53
CA ILE A 52 51.81 7.03 -31.68
C ILE A 52 50.89 5.88 -31.25
N TRP A 53 51.33 5.01 -30.33
CA TRP A 53 50.51 3.93 -29.80
C TRP A 53 49.36 4.42 -28.90
N LEU A 54 49.59 5.49 -28.12
CA LEU A 54 48.53 6.09 -27.31
C LEU A 54 47.48 6.82 -28.17
N LEU A 55 47.91 7.46 -29.25
CA LEU A 55 46.98 8.05 -30.20
C LEU A 55 46.19 7.01 -31.00
N LEU A 56 46.84 5.88 -31.34
CA LEU A 56 46.15 4.77 -31.99
C LEU A 56 45.20 4.06 -31.06
N LEU A 57 45.52 3.93 -29.75
CA LEU A 57 44.60 3.42 -28.73
C LEU A 57 43.43 4.38 -28.47
N ALA A 58 43.67 5.69 -28.41
CA ALA A 58 42.64 6.71 -28.28
C ALA A 58 41.73 6.79 -29.51
N ALA A 59 42.32 6.69 -30.71
CA ALA A 59 41.58 6.61 -31.97
C ALA A 59 40.80 5.28 -32.08
N GLY A 60 41.41 4.16 -31.69
CA GLY A 60 40.73 2.86 -31.61
C GLY A 60 39.55 2.88 -30.60
N ALA A 61 39.75 3.46 -29.42
CA ALA A 61 38.68 3.63 -28.43
C ALA A 61 37.61 4.58 -28.97
N TYR A 62 37.97 5.67 -29.62
CA TYR A 62 37.01 6.61 -30.25
C TYR A 62 36.24 5.95 -31.41
N PHE A 63 36.91 5.11 -32.22
CA PHE A 63 36.24 4.36 -33.28
C PHE A 63 35.36 3.25 -32.72
N LEU A 64 35.75 2.57 -31.63
CA LEU A 64 34.92 1.61 -30.92
C LEU A 64 33.70 2.28 -30.25
N PHE A 65 33.89 3.48 -29.72
CA PHE A 65 32.76 4.30 -29.21
C PHE A 65 31.83 4.81 -30.30
N LYS A 66 32.32 5.06 -31.51
CA LYS A 66 31.51 5.48 -32.68
C LYS A 66 31.04 4.32 -33.56
N SER A 67 31.59 3.12 -33.40
CA SER A 67 31.16 1.97 -34.18
C SER A 67 29.84 1.42 -33.67
N LYS A 68 29.03 0.92 -34.59
CA LYS A 68 27.72 0.28 -34.32
C LYS A 68 27.74 -0.84 -33.26
N ALA A 69 28.92 -1.31 -32.83
CA ALA A 69 29.05 -2.30 -31.76
C ALA A 69 28.62 -1.75 -30.39
N CYS A 70 28.79 -0.42 -30.10
CA CYS A 70 28.21 0.18 -28.89
C CYS A 70 26.69 0.38 -29.00
N ASN A 71 26.17 0.58 -30.22
CA ASN A 71 24.73 0.63 -30.41
C ASN A 71 24.07 -0.73 -30.22
N SER A 72 24.73 -1.85 -30.52
CA SER A 72 24.18 -3.19 -30.30
C SER A 72 24.08 -3.56 -28.80
N VAL A 73 25.05 -3.12 -27.98
CA VAL A 73 24.99 -3.30 -26.52
C VAL A 73 23.92 -2.40 -25.91
N GLN A 74 23.73 -1.19 -26.45
CA GLN A 74 22.68 -0.27 -26.02
C GLN A 74 21.30 -0.70 -26.50
N GLU A 75 21.19 -1.34 -27.67
CA GLU A 75 19.95 -1.95 -28.16
C GLU A 75 19.57 -3.23 -27.39
N THR A 76 20.54 -4.04 -26.95
CA THR A 76 20.25 -5.24 -26.14
C THR A 76 19.82 -4.85 -24.72
N VAL A 77 20.39 -3.78 -24.14
CA VAL A 77 19.95 -3.22 -22.84
C VAL A 77 18.55 -2.58 -22.91
N SER A 78 18.08 -2.19 -24.12
CA SER A 78 16.76 -1.58 -24.30
C SER A 78 15.60 -2.58 -24.36
N TYR A 79 15.86 -3.89 -24.43
CA TYR A 79 14.80 -4.90 -24.51
C TYR A 79 13.96 -5.01 -23.23
N PHE A 80 14.55 -4.67 -22.08
CA PHE A 80 13.89 -4.66 -20.77
C PHE A 80 13.85 -3.23 -20.22
N THR A 81 12.85 -2.47 -20.63
CA THR A 81 12.72 -1.07 -20.23
C THR A 81 12.19 -0.96 -18.80
N LYS A 82 12.83 -0.10 -18.03
CA LYS A 82 12.45 0.29 -16.67
C LYS A 82 11.82 1.67 -16.71
N GLY A 83 10.74 1.89 -15.98
CA GLY A 83 10.03 3.18 -16.01
C GLY A 83 9.37 3.53 -14.67
N GLY A 84 9.60 2.73 -13.63
CA GLY A 84 9.13 3.03 -12.29
C GLY A 84 10.03 4.09 -11.64
N LYS A 85 9.45 5.23 -11.27
CA LYS A 85 10.12 6.22 -10.44
C LYS A 85 9.81 5.91 -8.98
N LEU A 86 10.82 5.48 -8.25
CA LEU A 86 10.69 5.12 -6.83
C LEU A 86 11.17 6.31 -6.00
N ASP A 87 10.24 6.97 -5.33
CA ASP A 87 10.51 8.13 -4.49
C ASP A 87 9.79 7.97 -3.15
N PRO A 88 10.55 7.88 -2.05
CA PRO A 88 9.98 7.78 -0.71
C PRO A 88 8.98 8.89 -0.35
N ASN A 89 9.15 10.11 -0.87
CA ASN A 89 8.23 11.21 -0.62
C ASN A 89 6.92 11.05 -1.37
N GLU A 90 6.97 10.52 -2.60
CA GLU A 90 5.74 10.18 -3.35
C GLU A 90 5.04 8.99 -2.69
N PHE A 91 5.77 7.93 -2.30
CA PHE A 91 5.21 6.78 -1.61
C PHE A 91 4.55 7.15 -0.27
N LYS A 92 5.14 8.08 0.46
CA LYS A 92 4.62 8.56 1.75
C LYS A 92 3.26 9.27 1.64
N LYS A 93 2.86 9.76 0.46
CA LYS A 93 1.55 10.38 0.25
C LYS A 93 0.38 9.40 0.37
N ALA A 94 0.62 8.12 0.06
CA ALA A 94 -0.39 7.08 0.26
C ALA A 94 -0.62 6.83 1.75
N SER A 95 -1.88 6.62 2.14
CA SER A 95 -2.22 6.30 3.53
C SER A 95 -1.72 4.91 3.91
N VAL A 96 -1.31 4.74 5.17
CA VAL A 96 -0.88 3.46 5.74
C VAL A 96 -2.08 2.53 5.89
N TYR A 97 -1.90 1.29 5.50
CA TYR A 97 -2.87 0.22 5.71
C TYR A 97 -2.99 -0.14 7.19
N GLU A 98 -4.21 -0.13 7.72
CA GLU A 98 -4.47 -0.72 9.04
C GLU A 98 -4.66 -2.23 8.91
N GLY A 99 -3.62 -2.99 9.24
CA GLY A 99 -3.56 -4.44 9.10
C GLY A 99 -4.54 -5.18 10.01
N LEU A 100 -4.82 -6.41 9.63
CA LEU A 100 -5.58 -7.33 10.49
C LEU A 100 -4.74 -7.72 11.72
N SER A 101 -5.40 -8.19 12.77
CA SER A 101 -4.69 -8.72 13.94
C SER A 101 -3.91 -10.00 13.56
N ASP A 102 -2.78 -10.21 14.24
CA ASP A 102 -1.87 -11.34 13.96
C ASP A 102 -2.39 -12.69 14.49
N ASP A 103 -3.61 -12.74 15.04
CA ASP A 103 -4.22 -13.96 15.53
C ASP A 103 -4.61 -14.88 14.36
N PRO A 104 -3.91 -16.04 14.18
CA PRO A 104 -4.17 -16.94 13.06
C PRO A 104 -5.51 -17.66 13.17
N THR A 105 -6.13 -17.69 14.35
CA THR A 105 -7.45 -18.31 14.53
C THR A 105 -8.57 -17.39 14.06
N LYS A 106 -8.35 -16.07 14.09
CA LYS A 106 -9.30 -15.04 13.67
C LYS A 106 -9.07 -14.58 12.23
N ASN A 107 -7.81 -14.48 11.83
CA ASN A 107 -7.38 -14.06 10.50
C ASN A 107 -6.39 -15.09 9.92
N PRO A 108 -6.87 -16.31 9.60
CA PRO A 108 -6.00 -17.33 9.01
C PRO A 108 -5.53 -16.88 7.62
N LEU A 109 -4.24 -17.08 7.34
CA LEU A 109 -3.67 -16.93 6.02
C LEU A 109 -3.38 -18.32 5.45
N PRO A 110 -3.78 -18.61 4.19
CA PRO A 110 -3.35 -19.81 3.50
C PRO A 110 -1.81 -19.88 3.39
N GLU A 111 -1.26 -21.09 3.32
CA GLU A 111 0.18 -21.29 3.07
C GLU A 111 0.61 -20.81 1.69
N ALA A 112 -0.31 -20.84 0.72
CA ALA A 112 -0.10 -20.35 -0.63
C ALA A 112 -1.38 -19.74 -1.20
N VAL A 113 -1.22 -18.69 -2.01
CA VAL A 113 -2.26 -18.04 -2.79
C VAL A 113 -1.70 -17.73 -4.17
N SER A 114 -2.47 -17.97 -5.23
CA SER A 114 -2.13 -17.52 -6.58
C SER A 114 -3.40 -16.99 -7.28
N LEU A 115 -3.30 -15.78 -7.79
CA LEU A 115 -4.33 -15.12 -8.61
C LEU A 115 -4.07 -15.34 -10.11
N LEU A 116 -3.15 -16.23 -10.48
CA LEU A 116 -2.73 -16.49 -11.86
C LEU A 116 -3.91 -16.80 -12.78
N ARG A 117 -4.94 -17.49 -12.28
CA ARG A 117 -6.16 -17.81 -13.06
C ARG A 117 -6.96 -16.57 -13.48
N TYR A 118 -6.74 -15.44 -12.82
CA TYR A 118 -7.38 -14.16 -13.09
C TYR A 118 -6.45 -13.18 -13.84
N ALA A 119 -5.20 -13.59 -14.08
CA ALA A 119 -4.20 -12.75 -14.74
C ALA A 119 -4.38 -12.77 -16.27
N PRO A 120 -4.36 -11.62 -16.94
CA PRO A 120 -4.41 -11.56 -18.40
C PRO A 120 -3.12 -12.12 -19.02
N ASN A 121 -3.07 -12.24 -20.34
CA ASN A 121 -1.88 -12.66 -21.08
C ASN A 121 -0.68 -11.79 -20.71
N ARG A 122 0.50 -12.42 -20.60
CA ARG A 122 1.75 -11.72 -20.27
C ARG A 122 2.33 -11.07 -21.52
N LEU A 123 2.00 -9.80 -21.71
CA LEU A 123 2.46 -9.01 -22.85
C LEU A 123 3.73 -8.24 -22.51
N ASN A 124 4.36 -7.67 -23.54
CA ASN A 124 5.59 -6.90 -23.41
C ASN A 124 5.31 -5.39 -23.55
N GLN A 125 5.80 -4.60 -22.60
CA GLN A 125 5.74 -3.13 -22.66
C GLN A 125 6.64 -2.51 -23.74
N GLY A 126 7.54 -3.29 -24.33
CA GLY A 126 8.49 -2.83 -25.33
C GLY A 126 9.44 -1.76 -24.80
N LYS A 127 9.70 -0.73 -25.59
CA LYS A 127 10.69 0.33 -25.31
C LYS A 127 10.15 1.46 -24.43
N GLN A 128 8.85 1.51 -24.18
CA GLN A 128 8.23 2.58 -23.39
C GLN A 128 8.39 2.35 -21.90
N GLY A 129 8.73 3.38 -21.12
CA GLY A 129 8.84 3.34 -19.66
C GLY A 129 7.50 3.21 -18.93
N SER A 130 6.58 2.36 -19.40
CA SER A 130 5.18 2.28 -18.98
C SER A 130 4.87 1.16 -17.98
N CYS A 131 5.89 0.55 -17.33
CA CYS A 131 5.71 -0.54 -16.37
C CYS A 131 4.70 -0.23 -15.25
N VAL A 132 4.64 1.03 -14.79
CA VAL A 132 3.65 1.45 -13.77
C VAL A 132 2.21 1.22 -14.28
N ALA A 133 1.92 1.57 -15.51
CA ALA A 133 0.58 1.37 -16.08
C ALA A 133 0.29 -0.10 -16.39
N TRP A 134 1.31 -0.86 -16.82
CA TRP A 134 1.18 -2.29 -17.04
C TRP A 134 0.91 -3.06 -15.74
N SER A 135 1.65 -2.76 -14.68
CA SER A 135 1.45 -3.40 -13.39
C SER A 135 0.14 -2.98 -12.73
N SER A 136 -0.28 -1.72 -12.90
CA SER A 136 -1.46 -1.17 -12.22
C SER A 136 -2.76 -1.45 -12.98
N ALA A 137 -2.90 -0.96 -14.23
CA ALA A 137 -4.14 -1.14 -14.99
C ALA A 137 -4.24 -2.53 -15.62
N TYR A 138 -3.19 -2.93 -16.39
CA TYR A 138 -3.28 -4.18 -17.15
C TYR A 138 -3.23 -5.42 -16.27
N ALA A 139 -2.31 -5.48 -15.29
CA ALA A 139 -2.23 -6.62 -14.38
C ALA A 139 -3.20 -6.48 -13.20
N ALA A 140 -2.93 -5.57 -12.27
CA ALA A 140 -3.63 -5.54 -10.98
C ALA A 140 -5.13 -5.24 -11.11
N HIS A 141 -5.53 -4.22 -11.87
CA HIS A 141 -6.95 -3.89 -12.00
C HIS A 141 -7.72 -4.94 -12.82
N THR A 142 -7.10 -5.57 -13.82
CA THR A 142 -7.72 -6.69 -14.56
C THR A 142 -7.93 -7.89 -13.66
N ILE A 143 -6.91 -8.28 -12.86
CA ILE A 143 -7.03 -9.37 -11.89
C ILE A 143 -8.16 -9.09 -10.90
N LEU A 144 -8.19 -7.87 -10.36
CA LEU A 144 -9.22 -7.44 -9.41
C LEU A 144 -10.64 -7.54 -10.01
N LYS A 145 -10.82 -7.06 -11.25
CA LYS A 145 -12.09 -7.14 -11.97
C LYS A 145 -12.47 -8.59 -12.28
N SER A 146 -11.54 -9.36 -12.86
CA SER A 146 -11.77 -10.76 -13.21
C SER A 146 -12.12 -11.62 -11.99
N SER A 147 -11.42 -11.44 -10.86
CA SER A 147 -11.71 -12.17 -9.62
C SER A 147 -13.05 -11.80 -9.02
N SER A 148 -13.45 -10.53 -9.11
CA SER A 148 -14.73 -10.03 -8.63
C SER A 148 -15.90 -10.55 -9.46
N THR A 149 -15.79 -10.46 -10.78
CA THR A 149 -16.88 -10.82 -11.71
C THR A 149 -16.85 -12.29 -12.18
N ARG A 150 -15.74 -13.02 -11.90
CA ARG A 150 -15.46 -14.37 -12.38
C ARG A 150 -15.50 -14.49 -13.93
N THR A 151 -15.06 -13.43 -14.60
CA THR A 151 -14.97 -13.37 -16.06
C THR A 151 -13.58 -13.76 -16.53
N GLU A 152 -13.47 -14.14 -17.79
CA GLU A 152 -12.19 -14.45 -18.45
C GLU A 152 -11.31 -13.18 -18.48
N PRO A 153 -10.05 -13.23 -17.99
CA PRO A 153 -9.25 -12.03 -17.76
C PRO A 153 -8.91 -11.26 -19.04
N ASN A 154 -8.67 -11.91 -20.17
CA ASN A 154 -8.35 -11.20 -21.41
C ASN A 154 -9.53 -10.44 -21.99
N SER A 155 -10.76 -10.90 -21.72
CA SER A 155 -11.97 -10.19 -22.13
C SER A 155 -12.24 -8.92 -21.30
N THR A 156 -11.67 -8.84 -20.11
CA THR A 156 -11.83 -7.72 -19.17
C THR A 156 -10.54 -6.91 -18.98
N ALA A 157 -9.50 -7.20 -19.76
CA ALA A 157 -8.20 -6.53 -19.63
C ALA A 157 -8.31 -5.01 -19.83
N PHE A 158 -7.65 -4.26 -18.97
CA PHE A 158 -7.61 -2.80 -19.02
C PHE A 158 -6.38 -2.28 -19.75
N SER A 159 -6.52 -1.12 -20.38
CA SER A 159 -5.50 -0.50 -21.20
C SER A 159 -4.38 0.13 -20.37
N PRO A 160 -3.13 -0.31 -20.53
CA PRO A 160 -1.99 0.38 -19.95
C PRO A 160 -1.70 1.70 -20.67
N SER A 161 -1.95 1.83 -21.99
CA SER A 161 -1.78 3.11 -22.70
C SER A 161 -2.74 4.17 -22.20
N PHE A 162 -4.01 3.83 -21.93
CA PHE A 162 -4.94 4.81 -21.37
C PHE A 162 -4.39 5.38 -20.06
N LEU A 163 -3.97 4.52 -19.15
CA LEU A 163 -3.41 4.99 -17.87
C LEU A 163 -2.12 5.78 -18.08
N TYR A 164 -1.16 5.22 -18.84
CA TYR A 164 0.17 5.81 -19.01
C TYR A 164 0.15 7.21 -19.63
N ASN A 165 -0.70 7.42 -20.63
CA ASN A 165 -0.80 8.70 -21.33
C ASN A 165 -1.31 9.85 -20.44
N TYR A 166 -1.92 9.55 -19.30
CA TYR A 166 -2.35 10.56 -18.31
C TYR A 166 -1.39 10.72 -17.13
N ILE A 167 -0.60 9.70 -16.81
CA ILE A 167 0.27 9.73 -15.62
C ILE A 167 1.77 9.80 -15.96
N GLY A 168 2.12 9.56 -17.22
CA GLY A 168 3.52 9.56 -17.68
C GLY A 168 4.22 10.90 -17.43
N LEU A 169 5.50 10.82 -17.11
CA LEU A 169 6.36 12.00 -17.04
C LEU A 169 6.73 12.46 -18.44
N ASP A 170 7.14 13.71 -18.56
CA ASP A 170 7.54 14.33 -19.82
C ASP A 170 8.55 13.45 -20.59
N GLY A 171 8.37 13.36 -21.90
CA GLY A 171 9.22 12.52 -22.75
C GLY A 171 9.02 11.01 -22.56
N CYS A 172 7.90 10.56 -22.07
CA CYS A 172 7.58 9.15 -21.79
C CYS A 172 8.57 8.45 -20.84
N GLN A 173 9.13 9.19 -19.87
CA GLN A 173 10.22 8.74 -19.01
C GLN A 173 9.79 8.03 -17.74
N GLY A 174 8.70 7.28 -17.76
CA GLY A 174 8.21 6.56 -16.61
C GLY A 174 7.13 7.30 -15.83
N SER A 175 6.78 6.77 -14.67
CA SER A 175 5.80 7.36 -13.75
C SER A 175 6.00 6.89 -12.32
N TYR A 176 5.29 7.51 -11.39
CA TYR A 176 5.15 7.08 -9.99
C TYR A 176 3.92 6.19 -9.83
N ILE A 177 4.02 5.13 -9.01
CA ILE A 177 2.90 4.20 -8.80
C ILE A 177 1.70 4.91 -8.16
N ILE A 178 1.94 5.84 -7.23
CA ILE A 178 0.86 6.60 -6.59
C ILE A 178 -0.03 7.33 -7.61
N ARG A 179 0.55 7.92 -8.66
CA ARG A 179 -0.23 8.57 -9.72
C ARG A 179 -1.18 7.61 -10.42
N ALA A 180 -0.73 6.36 -10.63
CA ALA A 180 -1.58 5.32 -11.20
C ALA A 180 -2.75 4.97 -10.26
N MET A 181 -2.47 4.81 -8.97
CA MET A 181 -3.48 4.50 -7.97
C MET A 181 -4.53 5.61 -7.86
N GLU A 182 -4.10 6.87 -7.73
CA GLU A 182 -4.97 8.06 -7.67
C GLU A 182 -5.81 8.21 -8.94
N PHE A 183 -5.18 8.01 -10.11
CA PHE A 183 -5.89 8.10 -11.38
C PHE A 183 -6.98 7.02 -11.50
N MET A 184 -6.65 5.76 -11.20
CA MET A 184 -7.60 4.66 -11.25
C MET A 184 -8.75 4.82 -10.23
N GLN A 185 -8.48 5.39 -9.07
CA GLN A 185 -9.52 5.69 -8.07
C GLN A 185 -10.45 6.81 -8.53
N LYS A 186 -9.90 7.85 -9.17
CA LYS A 186 -10.66 9.03 -9.61
C LYS A 186 -11.37 8.82 -10.94
N ASN A 187 -10.66 8.27 -11.93
CA ASN A 187 -11.06 8.19 -13.33
C ASN A 187 -11.39 6.76 -13.81
N GLY A 188 -10.87 5.76 -13.09
CA GLY A 188 -10.98 4.35 -13.46
C GLY A 188 -10.07 3.95 -14.62
N SER A 189 -10.37 2.80 -15.21
CA SER A 189 -9.63 2.22 -16.34
C SER A 189 -10.57 1.87 -17.49
N VAL A 190 -10.08 1.97 -18.73
CA VAL A 190 -10.86 1.61 -19.92
C VAL A 190 -10.43 0.25 -20.48
N PRO A 191 -11.30 -0.51 -21.16
CA PRO A 191 -10.95 -1.78 -21.77
C PRO A 191 -9.76 -1.65 -22.75
N PHE A 192 -8.91 -2.66 -22.78
CA PHE A 192 -7.72 -2.70 -23.63
C PHE A 192 -8.07 -2.54 -25.13
N ASN A 193 -9.13 -3.19 -25.59
CA ASN A 193 -9.56 -3.12 -26.98
C ASN A 193 -10.14 -1.75 -27.38
N GLN A 194 -10.58 -0.93 -26.44
CA GLN A 194 -11.06 0.44 -26.69
C GLN A 194 -9.91 1.46 -26.79
N PHE A 195 -8.80 1.17 -26.15
CA PHE A 195 -7.60 2.00 -26.19
C PHE A 195 -6.35 1.11 -26.22
N PRO A 196 -6.04 0.49 -27.39
CA PRO A 196 -4.93 -0.45 -27.51
C PRO A 196 -3.58 0.16 -27.18
N TYR A 197 -2.66 -0.69 -26.70
CA TYR A 197 -1.31 -0.27 -26.36
C TYR A 197 -0.51 0.14 -27.59
N ASN A 198 0.24 1.23 -27.43
CA ASN A 198 1.20 1.71 -28.41
C ASN A 198 2.47 2.18 -27.69
N GLU A 199 3.56 1.45 -27.82
CA GLU A 199 4.85 1.79 -27.18
C GLU A 199 5.52 3.05 -27.72
N ASN A 200 5.12 3.51 -28.92
CA ASN A 200 5.71 4.66 -29.57
C ASN A 200 4.97 5.98 -29.32
N ASP A 201 3.84 5.94 -28.59
CA ASP A 201 3.02 7.13 -28.36
C ASP A 201 2.45 7.14 -26.93
N CYS A 202 2.92 8.06 -26.11
CA CYS A 202 2.41 8.32 -24.77
C CYS A 202 1.62 9.64 -24.65
N SER A 203 1.32 10.29 -25.79
CA SER A 203 0.64 11.59 -25.84
C SER A 203 -0.82 11.50 -26.27
N ARG A 204 -1.22 10.39 -26.91
CA ARG A 204 -2.58 10.17 -27.38
C ARG A 204 -3.59 10.26 -26.24
N GLN A 205 -4.57 11.13 -26.38
CA GLN A 205 -5.66 11.27 -25.43
C GLN A 205 -6.89 10.46 -25.87
N ALA A 206 -7.60 9.90 -24.91
CA ALA A 206 -8.86 9.20 -25.18
C ALA A 206 -9.96 10.22 -25.51
N SER A 207 -10.88 9.85 -26.42
CA SER A 207 -12.09 10.63 -26.62
C SER A 207 -12.92 10.69 -25.34
N GLN A 208 -13.77 11.70 -25.20
CA GLN A 208 -14.64 11.86 -24.04
C GLN A 208 -15.51 10.60 -23.81
N SER A 209 -16.00 9.96 -24.89
CA SER A 209 -16.81 8.74 -24.79
C SER A 209 -16.03 7.53 -24.26
N ILE A 210 -14.76 7.38 -24.64
CA ILE A 210 -13.87 6.34 -24.09
C ILE A 210 -13.53 6.63 -22.63
N ALA A 211 -13.14 7.86 -22.31
CA ALA A 211 -12.80 8.25 -20.95
C ALA A 211 -13.98 8.08 -19.97
N ALA A 212 -15.22 8.35 -20.43
CA ALA A 212 -16.43 8.14 -19.64
C ALA A 212 -16.66 6.67 -19.25
N GLN A 213 -16.22 5.70 -20.06
CA GLN A 213 -16.28 4.29 -19.69
C GLN A 213 -15.40 3.94 -18.49
N GLY A 214 -14.31 4.67 -18.28
CA GLY A 214 -13.43 4.52 -17.12
C GLY A 214 -14.18 4.73 -15.80
N GLN A 215 -15.14 5.64 -15.75
CA GLN A 215 -15.90 5.94 -14.53
C GLN A 215 -16.67 4.74 -13.97
N GLN A 216 -16.97 3.74 -14.81
CA GLN A 216 -17.63 2.49 -14.40
C GLN A 216 -16.63 1.44 -13.85
N ASN A 217 -15.34 1.69 -14.00
CA ASN A 217 -14.28 0.78 -13.63
C ASN A 217 -13.25 1.50 -12.75
N LYS A 218 -13.70 1.98 -11.61
CA LYS A 218 -12.83 2.58 -10.58
C LYS A 218 -12.37 1.52 -9.60
N ILE A 219 -11.17 1.66 -9.07
CA ILE A 219 -10.80 0.98 -7.83
C ILE A 219 -11.45 1.70 -6.65
N HIS A 220 -11.81 0.97 -5.60
CA HIS A 220 -12.47 1.54 -4.41
C HIS A 220 -11.48 2.34 -3.57
N GLY A 221 -10.26 1.84 -3.42
CA GLY A 221 -9.20 2.49 -2.67
C GLY A 221 -7.88 1.75 -2.82
N PHE A 222 -6.87 2.33 -2.20
CA PHE A 222 -5.53 1.76 -2.11
C PHE A 222 -4.83 2.29 -0.87
N THR A 223 -3.85 1.53 -0.39
CA THR A 223 -3.02 1.92 0.76
C THR A 223 -1.59 1.47 0.53
N ARG A 224 -0.63 2.15 1.17
CA ARG A 224 0.73 1.64 1.24
C ARG A 224 0.83 0.57 2.33
N LEU A 225 1.57 -0.49 2.02
CA LEU A 225 1.69 -1.65 2.88
C LEU A 225 3.01 -1.58 3.66
N THR A 226 3.06 -0.68 4.64
CA THR A 226 4.21 -0.49 5.56
C THR A 226 3.81 -0.83 6.99
N ASP A 227 4.80 -1.16 7.83
CA ASP A 227 4.58 -1.50 9.25
C ASP A 227 4.21 -0.30 10.11
N ASP A 228 4.58 0.90 9.65
CA ASP A 228 4.41 2.16 10.36
C ASP A 228 4.28 3.34 9.39
N ASP A 229 4.35 4.55 9.91
CA ASP A 229 4.34 5.79 9.14
C ASP A 229 5.58 5.99 8.25
N GLY A 230 6.62 5.20 8.47
CA GLY A 230 7.81 5.15 7.63
C GLY A 230 7.52 4.54 6.25
N VAL A 231 8.51 4.56 5.39
CA VAL A 231 8.43 4.03 4.02
C VAL A 231 9.41 2.88 3.76
N SER A 232 10.23 2.54 4.75
CA SER A 232 11.32 1.57 4.59
C SER A 232 10.93 0.13 4.95
N ASN A 233 9.94 -0.05 5.82
CA ASN A 233 9.55 -1.35 6.34
C ASN A 233 8.26 -1.82 5.69
N LEU A 234 8.37 -2.60 4.61
CA LEU A 234 7.21 -3.20 3.96
C LEU A 234 6.61 -4.30 4.85
N ASN A 235 5.30 -4.29 4.97
CA ASN A 235 4.54 -5.26 5.74
C ASN A 235 4.15 -6.46 4.88
N PHE A 236 4.91 -7.55 4.96
CA PHE A 236 4.67 -8.77 4.18
C PHE A 236 3.35 -9.44 4.53
N ARG A 237 2.95 -9.36 5.80
CA ARG A 237 1.65 -9.90 6.22
C ARG A 237 0.52 -9.14 5.55
N ALA A 238 0.59 -7.81 5.47
CA ALA A 238 -0.39 -6.99 4.78
C ALA A 238 -0.47 -7.33 3.27
N ILE A 239 0.67 -7.61 2.61
CA ILE A 239 0.70 -8.10 1.24
C ILE A 239 -0.07 -9.43 1.13
N LYS A 240 0.20 -10.39 2.01
CA LYS A 240 -0.51 -11.68 2.04
C LYS A 240 -2.01 -11.52 2.34
N GLU A 241 -2.38 -10.60 3.22
CA GLU A 241 -3.78 -10.30 3.56
C GLU A 241 -4.58 -9.83 2.35
N HIS A 242 -4.00 -8.96 1.51
CA HIS A 242 -4.62 -8.52 0.25
C HIS A 242 -4.76 -9.70 -0.72
N LEU A 243 -3.69 -10.44 -0.97
CA LEU A 243 -3.70 -11.59 -1.88
C LEU A 243 -4.71 -12.67 -1.46
N ALA A 244 -4.82 -12.93 -0.15
CA ALA A 244 -5.81 -13.88 0.39
C ALA A 244 -7.27 -13.42 0.24
N LYS A 245 -7.48 -12.16 -0.14
CA LYS A 245 -8.79 -11.58 -0.46
C LYS A 245 -8.98 -11.33 -1.96
N ASP A 246 -8.22 -12.01 -2.81
CA ASP A 246 -8.22 -11.88 -4.26
C ASP A 246 -7.83 -10.47 -4.75
N ALA A 247 -7.09 -9.71 -3.95
CA ALA A 247 -6.62 -8.38 -4.29
C ALA A 247 -5.10 -8.39 -4.54
N PRO A 248 -4.65 -8.09 -5.76
CA PRO A 248 -3.23 -8.03 -6.07
C PRO A 248 -2.56 -6.78 -5.48
N VAL A 249 -1.22 -6.80 -5.41
CA VAL A 249 -0.42 -5.71 -4.87
C VAL A 249 0.52 -5.18 -5.95
N VAL A 250 0.54 -3.88 -6.17
CA VAL A 250 1.49 -3.23 -7.08
C VAL A 250 2.73 -2.82 -6.31
N ILE A 251 3.89 -3.22 -6.84
CA ILE A 251 5.18 -2.96 -6.17
C ILE A 251 6.11 -2.13 -7.05
N GLY A 252 6.98 -1.38 -6.40
CA GLY A 252 8.14 -0.75 -6.98
C GLY A 252 9.42 -1.42 -6.49
N MET A 253 10.19 -2.03 -7.39
CA MET A 253 11.39 -2.79 -7.07
C MET A 253 12.59 -2.26 -7.85
N MET A 254 13.77 -2.27 -7.22
CA MET A 254 15.03 -2.03 -7.89
C MET A 254 15.41 -3.26 -8.68
N VAL A 255 15.53 -3.16 -10.00
CA VAL A 255 15.83 -4.28 -10.89
C VAL A 255 16.99 -3.98 -11.83
N GLY A 256 17.71 -5.00 -12.16
CA GLY A 256 18.88 -4.96 -13.04
C GLY A 256 19.59 -6.31 -13.02
N GLY A 257 20.77 -6.40 -13.63
CA GLY A 257 21.60 -7.59 -13.57
C GLY A 257 20.85 -8.88 -13.88
N SER A 258 20.98 -9.88 -13.00
CA SER A 258 20.39 -11.21 -13.21
C SER A 258 18.85 -11.21 -13.18
N PHE A 259 18.20 -10.18 -12.63
CA PHE A 259 16.74 -10.08 -12.67
C PHE A 259 16.18 -9.88 -14.08
N MET A 260 16.96 -9.29 -14.96
CA MET A 260 16.59 -9.07 -16.35
C MET A 260 16.85 -10.34 -17.18
N GLU A 261 18.05 -10.50 -17.66
CA GLU A 261 18.41 -11.60 -18.56
C GLU A 261 18.51 -12.96 -17.87
N GLY A 262 18.95 -12.98 -16.60
CA GLY A 262 19.09 -14.22 -15.84
C GLY A 262 17.78 -14.90 -15.48
N MET A 263 16.65 -14.18 -15.59
CA MET A 263 15.34 -14.73 -15.31
C MET A 263 14.68 -15.42 -16.51
N MET A 264 15.27 -15.37 -17.71
CA MET A 264 14.71 -16.03 -18.90
C MET A 264 14.50 -17.53 -18.64
N GLY A 265 13.24 -17.98 -18.65
CA GLY A 265 12.85 -19.38 -18.37
C GLY A 265 13.00 -19.84 -16.91
N GLN A 266 13.47 -18.99 -16.00
CA GLN A 266 13.65 -19.35 -14.59
C GLN A 266 12.38 -19.14 -13.79
N LYS A 267 12.12 -20.05 -12.83
CA LYS A 267 10.96 -19.93 -11.93
C LYS A 267 11.22 -18.97 -10.78
N VAL A 268 12.38 -19.06 -10.14
CA VAL A 268 12.75 -18.29 -8.94
C VAL A 268 13.97 -17.44 -9.24
N TRP A 269 13.93 -16.18 -8.85
CA TRP A 269 15.08 -15.30 -8.96
C TRP A 269 16.08 -15.55 -7.83
N HIS A 270 17.35 -15.74 -8.24
CA HIS A 270 18.47 -15.85 -7.33
C HIS A 270 19.47 -14.74 -7.65
N PRO A 271 19.47 -13.62 -6.89
CA PRO A 271 20.43 -12.55 -7.10
C PRO A 271 21.85 -13.07 -6.87
N ASN A 272 22.75 -12.73 -7.77
CA ASN A 272 24.16 -13.02 -7.62
C ASN A 272 24.87 -11.95 -6.76
N ALA A 273 26.15 -12.14 -6.47
CA ALA A 273 26.91 -11.23 -5.61
C ALA A 273 26.99 -9.78 -6.17
N SER A 274 27.04 -9.63 -7.50
CA SER A 274 27.08 -8.29 -8.13
C SER A 274 25.74 -7.56 -8.06
N ASP A 275 24.61 -8.28 -8.05
CA ASP A 275 23.29 -7.68 -7.96
C ASP A 275 23.07 -6.94 -6.62
N LYS A 276 23.71 -7.39 -5.55
CA LYS A 276 23.62 -6.76 -4.22
C LYS A 276 24.18 -5.35 -4.17
N SER A 277 25.10 -5.00 -5.06
CA SER A 277 25.57 -3.62 -5.19
C SER A 277 24.57 -2.68 -5.82
N MET A 278 23.54 -3.22 -6.49
CA MET A 278 22.53 -2.50 -7.27
C MET A 278 23.12 -1.54 -8.32
N ALA A 279 24.39 -1.73 -8.70
CA ALA A 279 25.02 -0.90 -9.73
C ALA A 279 24.31 -1.11 -11.07
N GLY A 280 23.84 -0.02 -11.69
CA GLY A 280 23.07 -0.06 -12.93
C GLY A 280 21.61 -0.50 -12.76
N PHE A 281 21.15 -0.76 -11.54
CA PHE A 281 19.74 -1.04 -11.27
C PHE A 281 18.89 0.23 -11.44
N GLY A 282 17.60 0.03 -11.76
CA GLY A 282 16.62 1.10 -11.87
C GLY A 282 15.27 0.65 -11.36
N GLY A 283 14.41 1.62 -11.07
CA GLY A 283 13.06 1.34 -10.58
C GLY A 283 12.18 0.71 -11.66
N HIS A 284 11.46 -0.32 -11.28
CA HIS A 284 10.51 -1.05 -12.11
C HIS A 284 9.25 -1.40 -11.31
N ALA A 285 8.09 -1.23 -11.92
CA ALA A 285 6.83 -1.57 -11.28
C ALA A 285 6.32 -2.92 -11.79
N MET A 286 5.88 -3.78 -10.87
CA MET A 286 5.35 -5.12 -11.15
C MET A 286 4.12 -5.40 -10.28
N CYS A 287 3.42 -6.48 -10.59
CA CYS A 287 2.24 -6.90 -9.85
C CYS A 287 2.53 -8.19 -9.08
N VAL A 288 2.41 -8.16 -7.76
CA VAL A 288 2.39 -9.36 -6.92
C VAL A 288 1.01 -9.98 -7.03
N ILE A 289 0.96 -11.20 -7.52
CA ILE A 289 -0.28 -11.95 -7.79
C ILE A 289 -0.45 -13.16 -6.89
N GLY A 290 0.53 -13.44 -6.04
CA GLY A 290 0.49 -14.59 -5.15
C GLY A 290 1.68 -14.68 -4.22
N TYR A 291 1.66 -15.73 -3.41
CA TYR A 291 2.79 -16.15 -2.58
C TYR A 291 2.71 -17.66 -2.30
N ASP A 292 3.85 -18.25 -1.97
CA ASP A 292 3.94 -19.63 -1.48
C ASP A 292 5.04 -19.72 -0.41
N ASP A 293 4.64 -20.04 0.81
CA ASP A 293 5.54 -20.13 1.98
C ASP A 293 6.52 -21.33 1.90
N ARG A 294 6.23 -22.30 1.01
CA ARG A 294 7.05 -23.50 0.80
C ARG A 294 8.19 -23.28 -0.21
N ILE A 295 8.06 -22.30 -1.10
CA ILE A 295 9.07 -22.04 -2.14
C ILE A 295 10.26 -21.33 -1.51
N GLU A 296 11.36 -22.06 -1.32
CA GLU A 296 12.67 -21.56 -0.87
C GLU A 296 12.63 -20.63 0.37
N GLY A 297 11.87 -21.03 1.38
CA GLY A 297 11.70 -20.24 2.61
C GLY A 297 10.66 -19.14 2.52
N GLY A 298 9.82 -19.21 1.49
CA GLY A 298 8.73 -18.29 1.19
C GLY A 298 9.08 -17.31 0.07
N SER A 299 8.16 -17.19 -0.88
CA SER A 299 8.34 -16.36 -2.07
C SER A 299 7.05 -15.69 -2.49
N PHE A 300 7.17 -14.47 -3.05
CA PHE A 300 6.08 -13.79 -3.73
C PHE A 300 6.07 -14.14 -5.21
N GLU A 301 4.87 -14.41 -5.77
CA GLU A 301 4.62 -14.64 -7.18
C GLU A 301 4.40 -13.30 -7.89
N ILE A 302 5.23 -13.00 -8.88
CA ILE A 302 5.29 -11.72 -9.57
C ILE A 302 4.87 -11.88 -11.03
N MET A 303 3.90 -11.06 -11.49
CA MET A 303 3.61 -10.87 -12.89
C MET A 303 4.37 -9.65 -13.41
N ASN A 304 5.18 -9.85 -14.45
CA ASN A 304 5.98 -8.82 -15.09
C ASN A 304 5.37 -8.40 -16.44
N SER A 305 5.92 -7.33 -17.03
CA SER A 305 5.50 -6.74 -18.31
C SER A 305 6.59 -6.80 -19.39
N TRP A 306 7.43 -7.83 -19.34
CA TRP A 306 8.53 -8.05 -20.31
C TRP A 306 8.31 -9.24 -21.25
N GLY A 307 7.05 -9.66 -21.41
CA GLY A 307 6.68 -10.77 -22.27
C GLY A 307 6.81 -12.15 -21.60
N PRO A 308 6.37 -13.20 -22.31
CA PRO A 308 6.32 -14.56 -21.78
C PRO A 308 7.71 -15.21 -21.62
N GLU A 309 8.74 -14.69 -22.26
CA GLU A 309 10.12 -15.20 -22.18
C GLU A 309 10.75 -14.91 -20.82
N TRP A 310 10.37 -13.82 -20.15
CA TRP A 310 10.83 -13.51 -18.80
C TRP A 310 10.15 -14.43 -17.79
N GLY A 311 10.93 -15.00 -16.88
CA GLY A 311 10.42 -15.96 -15.90
C GLY A 311 9.89 -17.22 -16.57
N GLN A 312 8.84 -17.80 -16.02
CA GLN A 312 8.05 -18.85 -16.65
C GLN A 312 6.73 -18.25 -17.16
N ASN A 313 6.65 -18.02 -18.46
CA ASN A 313 5.50 -17.41 -19.12
C ASN A 313 5.13 -16.04 -18.49
N GLY A 314 6.12 -15.15 -18.29
CA GLY A 314 5.97 -13.80 -17.74
C GLY A 314 5.72 -13.75 -16.22
N ILE A 315 5.86 -14.88 -15.53
CA ILE A 315 5.71 -15.02 -14.08
C ILE A 315 7.03 -15.48 -13.47
N GLY A 316 7.39 -14.92 -12.33
CA GLY A 316 8.55 -15.34 -11.55
C GLY A 316 8.28 -15.26 -10.05
N TYR A 317 9.07 -15.98 -9.28
CA TYR A 317 9.05 -15.93 -7.82
C TYR A 317 10.24 -15.16 -7.30
N VAL A 318 10.00 -14.28 -6.31
CA VAL A 318 11.04 -13.55 -5.58
C VAL A 318 10.94 -13.95 -4.11
N ARG A 319 12.03 -14.54 -3.56
CA ARG A 319 12.09 -14.98 -2.17
C ARG A 319 11.88 -13.80 -1.23
N TYR A 320 11.27 -14.03 -0.07
CA TYR A 320 10.99 -12.96 0.90
C TYR A 320 12.25 -12.17 1.29
N ALA A 321 13.39 -12.83 1.42
CA ALA A 321 14.65 -12.16 1.73
C ALA A 321 15.07 -11.17 0.63
N ASP A 322 15.00 -11.60 -0.63
CA ASP A 322 15.35 -10.77 -1.78
C ASP A 322 14.30 -9.69 -2.04
N PHE A 323 13.02 -10.02 -1.85
CA PHE A 323 11.94 -9.04 -1.93
C PHE A 323 12.15 -7.90 -0.92
N LYS A 324 12.54 -8.21 0.32
CA LYS A 324 12.86 -7.22 1.35
C LYS A 324 14.05 -6.34 0.94
N GLU A 325 15.06 -6.93 0.30
CA GLU A 325 16.29 -6.22 -0.08
C GLU A 325 16.06 -5.27 -1.27
N PHE A 326 15.26 -5.68 -2.27
CA PHE A 326 15.16 -4.98 -3.54
C PHE A 326 13.86 -4.18 -3.72
N THR A 327 12.77 -4.48 -3.00
CA THR A 327 11.51 -3.75 -3.12
C THR A 327 11.53 -2.49 -2.26
N ARG A 328 10.97 -1.40 -2.79
CA ARG A 328 10.93 -0.08 -2.14
C ARG A 328 9.53 0.39 -1.84
N GLU A 329 8.56 -0.01 -2.66
CA GLU A 329 7.17 0.43 -2.55
C GLU A 329 6.24 -0.77 -2.71
N ALA A 330 5.14 -0.80 -1.95
CA ALA A 330 4.07 -1.77 -2.09
C ALA A 330 2.72 -1.09 -1.84
N TYR A 331 1.84 -1.16 -2.83
CA TYR A 331 0.49 -0.60 -2.78
C TYR A 331 -0.54 -1.74 -2.85
N GLY A 332 -1.29 -1.92 -1.78
CA GLY A 332 -2.44 -2.80 -1.76
C GLY A 332 -3.65 -2.10 -2.38
N ILE A 333 -4.29 -2.74 -3.34
CA ILE A 333 -5.56 -2.27 -3.88
C ILE A 333 -6.67 -2.96 -3.11
N ASP A 334 -7.72 -2.22 -2.74
CA ASP A 334 -8.82 -2.81 -1.99
C ASP A 334 -9.62 -3.80 -2.85
N PRO A 335 -10.06 -4.95 -2.28
CA PRO A 335 -10.86 -5.92 -3.00
C PRO A 335 -12.15 -5.32 -3.54
N LEU A 336 -12.57 -5.73 -4.73
CA LEU A 336 -13.90 -5.40 -5.24
C LEU A 336 -14.95 -6.39 -4.69
N PRO A 337 -16.20 -5.96 -4.49
CA PRO A 337 -17.30 -6.86 -4.14
C PRO A 337 -17.44 -7.97 -5.18
N LYS A 338 -17.70 -9.21 -4.73
CA LYS A 338 -17.90 -10.34 -5.64
C LYS A 338 -19.31 -10.29 -6.25
N SER A 339 -19.41 -10.37 -7.57
CA SER A 339 -20.70 -10.46 -8.26
C SER A 339 -21.46 -11.73 -7.85
N GLY A 340 -22.77 -11.60 -7.61
CA GLY A 340 -23.62 -12.71 -7.19
C GLY A 340 -23.65 -13.00 -5.68
N ALA A 341 -22.88 -12.32 -4.86
CA ALA A 341 -23.17 -12.27 -3.43
C ALA A 341 -24.48 -11.49 -3.24
N ALA A 342 -25.42 -12.04 -2.48
CA ALA A 342 -26.64 -11.34 -2.08
C ALA A 342 -26.26 -10.22 -1.11
N LEU A 343 -25.79 -9.10 -1.65
CA LEU A 343 -25.27 -7.98 -0.89
C LEU A 343 -26.36 -6.90 -0.77
N ASN A 344 -27.27 -7.13 0.17
CA ASN A 344 -28.10 -6.07 0.73
C ASN A 344 -27.68 -5.70 2.16
N ILE A 345 -26.47 -6.09 2.59
CA ILE A 345 -25.96 -5.73 3.93
C ILE A 345 -24.82 -4.76 3.74
N ASP A 346 -25.04 -3.50 4.12
CA ASP A 346 -24.04 -2.46 4.01
C ASP A 346 -23.06 -2.43 5.19
N PHE A 347 -23.51 -2.87 6.37
CA PHE A 347 -22.66 -3.02 7.55
C PHE A 347 -22.91 -4.36 8.23
N GLU A 348 -21.82 -5.05 8.55
CA GLU A 348 -21.82 -6.20 9.44
C GLU A 348 -20.53 -6.16 10.27
N CYS A 349 -20.67 -5.87 11.56
CA CYS A 349 -19.53 -5.65 12.45
C CYS A 349 -19.69 -6.37 13.78
N ASN A 350 -18.55 -6.77 14.34
CA ASN A 350 -18.42 -7.16 15.75
C ASN A 350 -17.49 -6.19 16.46
N ILE A 351 -17.85 -5.80 17.68
CA ILE A 351 -17.05 -4.93 18.56
C ILE A 351 -16.83 -5.67 19.87
N GLY A 352 -15.59 -5.78 20.30
CA GLY A 352 -15.22 -6.41 21.56
C GLY A 352 -14.12 -5.63 22.27
N LEU A 353 -13.93 -5.96 23.54
CA LEU A 353 -12.76 -5.52 24.32
C LEU A 353 -11.95 -6.75 24.69
N VAL A 354 -10.65 -6.71 24.46
CA VAL A 354 -9.72 -7.81 24.78
C VAL A 354 -8.79 -7.36 25.90
N ASN A 355 -8.86 -8.02 27.04
CA ASN A 355 -7.86 -7.86 28.11
C ASN A 355 -6.55 -8.47 27.63
N ILE A 356 -5.48 -7.67 27.58
CA ILE A 356 -4.21 -8.07 26.99
C ILE A 356 -3.45 -9.03 27.87
N ASP A 357 -3.47 -8.82 29.19
CA ASP A 357 -2.74 -9.66 30.15
C ASP A 357 -3.42 -11.03 30.32
N ALA A 358 -4.75 -11.04 30.42
CA ALA A 358 -5.54 -12.28 30.56
C ALA A 358 -5.77 -12.98 29.21
N LYS A 359 -5.54 -12.33 28.07
CA LYS A 359 -5.85 -12.84 26.71
C LYS A 359 -7.29 -13.30 26.54
N GLN A 360 -8.22 -12.61 27.16
CA GLN A 360 -9.65 -12.93 27.19
C GLN A 360 -10.49 -11.70 26.87
N TYR A 361 -11.71 -11.93 26.40
CA TYR A 361 -12.65 -10.84 26.24
C TYR A 361 -13.09 -10.27 27.59
N ILE A 362 -13.28 -8.97 27.64
CA ILE A 362 -14.05 -8.27 28.67
C ILE A 362 -15.49 -8.26 28.17
N PRO A 363 -16.39 -9.11 28.74
CA PRO A 363 -17.71 -9.28 28.17
C PRO A 363 -18.54 -7.99 28.25
N LEU A 364 -19.16 -7.65 27.13
CA LEU A 364 -20.04 -6.48 26.97
C LEU A 364 -21.49 -6.93 26.94
N LYS A 365 -22.39 -6.06 27.38
CA LYS A 365 -23.83 -6.14 27.20
C LYS A 365 -24.37 -4.84 26.63
N VAL A 366 -25.50 -4.92 25.96
CA VAL A 366 -26.25 -3.74 25.51
C VAL A 366 -26.88 -3.11 26.77
N SER A 367 -26.55 -1.85 27.04
CA SER A 367 -27.07 -1.08 28.17
C SER A 367 -28.27 -0.21 27.75
N SER A 368 -28.18 0.42 26.60
CA SER A 368 -29.30 1.13 25.96
C SER A 368 -29.02 1.17 24.45
N SER A 369 -29.93 1.65 23.64
CA SER A 369 -29.95 1.55 22.16
C SER A 369 -28.61 1.31 21.46
N ASN A 370 -27.64 2.21 21.61
CA ASN A 370 -26.31 2.11 21.03
C ASN A 370 -25.19 2.26 22.09
N VAL A 371 -25.48 1.96 23.35
CA VAL A 371 -24.53 2.01 24.47
C VAL A 371 -24.28 0.60 24.99
N PHE A 372 -23.01 0.23 25.09
CA PHE A 372 -22.57 -1.05 25.61
C PHE A 372 -21.75 -0.84 26.88
N THR A 373 -21.86 -1.78 27.82
CA THR A 373 -21.07 -1.73 29.05
C THR A 373 -20.52 -3.11 29.39
N ASN A 374 -19.37 -3.15 30.02
CA ASN A 374 -18.82 -4.41 30.53
C ASN A 374 -19.71 -4.97 31.63
N THR A 375 -19.86 -6.30 31.64
CA THR A 375 -20.73 -7.00 32.61
C THR A 375 -20.12 -7.04 34.00
N ILE A 376 -18.80 -7.03 34.10
CA ILE A 376 -18.03 -7.02 35.35
C ILE A 376 -17.06 -5.83 35.28
N PRO A 377 -17.03 -4.96 36.33
CA PRO A 377 -16.06 -3.86 36.35
C PRO A 377 -14.62 -4.36 36.26
N VAL A 378 -13.80 -3.68 35.48
CA VAL A 378 -12.36 -3.99 35.37
C VAL A 378 -11.58 -3.23 36.45
N LYS A 379 -10.48 -3.79 36.89
CA LYS A 379 -9.58 -3.11 37.82
C LYS A 379 -8.93 -1.92 37.13
N LYS A 380 -8.76 -0.81 37.84
CA LYS A 380 -7.90 0.29 37.41
C LYS A 380 -6.49 -0.23 37.11
N GLY A 381 -5.90 0.20 36.01
CA GLY A 381 -4.65 -0.34 35.49
C GLY A 381 -4.80 -1.50 34.50
N THR A 382 -5.99 -2.08 34.32
CA THR A 382 -6.21 -3.14 33.32
C THR A 382 -5.90 -2.65 31.93
N LYS A 383 -4.99 -3.35 31.22
CA LYS A 383 -4.63 -3.09 29.82
C LYS A 383 -5.58 -3.84 28.89
N PHE A 384 -6.08 -3.15 27.88
CA PHE A 384 -7.01 -3.75 26.92
C PHE A 384 -6.87 -3.13 25.52
N LYS A 385 -7.47 -3.80 24.52
CA LYS A 385 -7.62 -3.29 23.15
C LYS A 385 -9.07 -3.38 22.72
N ILE A 386 -9.46 -2.49 21.84
CA ILE A 386 -10.71 -2.60 21.11
C ILE A 386 -10.49 -3.60 19.97
N GLU A 387 -11.31 -4.62 19.90
CA GLU A 387 -11.37 -5.50 18.74
C GLU A 387 -12.55 -5.10 17.86
N LEU A 388 -12.29 -4.93 16.57
CA LEU A 388 -13.33 -4.68 15.58
C LEU A 388 -13.18 -5.66 14.42
N LYS A 389 -14.27 -6.37 14.08
CA LYS A 389 -14.38 -7.16 12.86
C LYS A 389 -15.33 -6.45 11.91
N ASN A 390 -14.86 -6.17 10.70
CA ASN A 390 -15.73 -5.83 9.59
C ASN A 390 -15.90 -7.05 8.67
N ALA A 391 -17.13 -7.38 8.33
CA ALA A 391 -17.45 -8.40 7.32
C ALA A 391 -17.68 -7.81 5.93
N VAL A 392 -17.87 -6.50 5.86
CA VAL A 392 -18.06 -5.70 4.64
C VAL A 392 -17.15 -4.48 4.73
N GLU A 393 -16.72 -3.95 3.60
CA GLU A 393 -15.90 -2.74 3.53
C GLU A 393 -16.58 -1.54 4.20
N CYS A 394 -15.80 -0.76 4.95
CA CYS A 394 -16.31 0.42 5.65
C CYS A 394 -15.19 1.37 6.05
N TYR A 395 -15.53 2.61 6.34
CA TYR A 395 -14.68 3.54 7.08
C TYR A 395 -14.94 3.37 8.57
N THR A 396 -13.89 3.39 9.38
CA THR A 396 -13.98 3.26 10.84
C THR A 396 -13.25 4.40 11.53
N TYR A 397 -13.87 4.93 12.58
CA TYR A 397 -13.31 6.01 13.41
C TYR A 397 -13.53 5.66 14.87
N ILE A 398 -12.55 5.90 15.73
CA ILE A 398 -12.64 5.63 17.16
C ILE A 398 -12.25 6.90 17.92
N PHE A 399 -13.06 7.27 18.90
CA PHE A 399 -12.85 8.43 19.75
C PHE A 399 -12.90 8.03 21.22
N GLY A 400 -12.13 8.72 22.05
CA GLY A 400 -12.21 8.63 23.51
C GLY A 400 -12.81 9.89 24.12
N GLN A 401 -13.20 9.83 25.38
CA GLN A 401 -13.64 11.01 26.14
C GLN A 401 -12.66 11.28 27.28
N GLU A 402 -12.19 12.53 27.37
CA GLU A 402 -11.42 13.02 28.48
C GLU A 402 -12.29 13.24 29.73
N THR A 403 -11.65 13.31 30.90
CA THR A 403 -12.34 13.61 32.17
C THR A 403 -13.03 14.98 32.17
N THR A 404 -12.57 15.90 31.35
CA THR A 404 -13.21 17.23 31.10
C THR A 404 -14.48 17.13 30.27
N GLY A 405 -14.79 15.96 29.71
CA GLY A 405 -15.94 15.73 28.83
C GLY A 405 -15.70 16.05 27.36
N THR A 406 -14.48 16.49 26.98
CA THR A 406 -14.07 16.67 25.58
C THR A 406 -13.76 15.34 24.92
N SER A 407 -13.87 15.27 23.59
CA SER A 407 -13.57 14.09 22.80
C SER A 407 -12.19 14.21 22.18
N TYR A 408 -11.49 13.10 22.01
CA TYR A 408 -10.22 13.01 21.27
C TYR A 408 -10.21 11.82 20.31
N VAL A 409 -9.37 11.88 19.28
CA VAL A 409 -9.28 10.85 18.25
C VAL A 409 -8.35 9.74 18.71
N LEU A 410 -8.84 8.49 18.75
CA LEU A 410 -8.03 7.29 18.97
C LEU A 410 -7.61 6.62 17.66
N PHE A 411 -8.49 6.66 16.65
CA PHE A 411 -8.22 6.15 15.31
C PHE A 411 -9.03 6.96 14.28
N PRO A 412 -8.43 7.36 13.14
CA PRO A 412 -7.04 7.12 12.72
C PRO A 412 -6.01 7.73 13.67
N TYR A 413 -4.84 7.08 13.85
CA TYR A 413 -3.80 7.57 14.77
C TYR A 413 -3.25 8.94 14.38
N ASN A 414 -3.22 9.20 13.07
CA ASN A 414 -2.87 10.48 12.45
C ASN A 414 -3.40 10.51 10.99
N ALA A 415 -3.16 11.59 10.28
CA ALA A 415 -3.62 11.77 8.90
C ALA A 415 -2.99 10.80 7.88
N SER A 416 -1.89 10.10 8.24
CA SER A 416 -1.29 9.11 7.35
C SER A 416 -1.99 7.75 7.39
N HIS A 417 -2.78 7.44 8.42
CA HIS A 417 -3.48 6.15 8.53
C HIS A 417 -4.81 6.16 7.82
N SER A 418 -5.08 5.13 7.03
CA SER A 418 -6.36 4.97 6.33
C SER A 418 -7.46 4.55 7.30
N PRO A 419 -8.56 5.30 7.40
CA PRO A 419 -9.74 4.84 8.10
C PRO A 419 -10.56 3.83 7.29
N TYR A 420 -10.21 3.56 6.04
CA TYR A 420 -10.93 2.64 5.16
C TYR A 420 -10.46 1.20 5.32
N PHE A 421 -11.39 0.30 5.59
CA PHE A 421 -11.17 -1.12 5.77
C PHE A 421 -11.76 -1.91 4.60
N GLY A 422 -11.06 -1.91 3.46
CA GLY A 422 -11.44 -2.69 2.27
C GLY A 422 -11.20 -4.19 2.49
N VAL A 423 -10.09 -4.55 3.14
CA VAL A 423 -9.81 -5.94 3.56
C VAL A 423 -10.63 -6.27 4.81
N THR A 424 -11.47 -7.30 4.71
CA THR A 424 -12.36 -7.72 5.81
C THR A 424 -11.65 -8.64 6.81
N GLY A 425 -11.96 -8.49 8.11
CA GLY A 425 -11.36 -9.31 9.16
C GLY A 425 -11.34 -8.61 10.53
N TYR A 426 -10.63 -9.21 11.49
CA TYR A 426 -10.47 -8.67 12.84
C TYR A 426 -9.28 -7.75 12.94
N ARG A 427 -9.46 -6.59 13.59
CA ARG A 427 -8.41 -5.61 13.91
C ARG A 427 -8.39 -5.32 15.41
N LEU A 428 -7.24 -4.93 15.93
CA LEU A 428 -7.05 -4.52 17.32
C LEU A 428 -6.57 -3.08 17.40
N PHE A 429 -7.23 -2.27 18.19
CA PHE A 429 -6.93 -0.86 18.39
C PHE A 429 -6.59 -0.54 19.85
N PRO A 430 -5.53 0.25 20.08
CA PRO A 430 -4.49 0.63 19.13
C PRO A 430 -3.68 -0.61 18.67
N ARG A 431 -3.10 -0.54 17.46
CA ARG A 431 -2.36 -1.69 16.90
C ARG A 431 -1.11 -2.05 17.71
N LYS A 432 -0.24 -1.06 18.00
CA LYS A 432 1.06 -1.28 18.67
C LYS A 432 0.99 -1.15 20.19
N GLN A 433 0.11 -0.28 20.70
CA GLN A 433 -0.04 0.02 22.12
C GLN A 433 -1.28 -0.67 22.71
N SER A 434 -1.52 -0.45 24.00
CA SER A 434 -2.76 -0.86 24.67
C SER A 434 -3.42 0.36 25.29
N LEU A 435 -4.75 0.34 25.36
CA LEU A 435 -5.49 1.24 26.21
C LEU A 435 -5.40 0.74 27.65
N GLN A 436 -5.56 1.64 28.62
CA GLN A 436 -5.53 1.29 30.02
C GLN A 436 -6.73 1.93 30.73
N ALA A 437 -7.40 1.16 31.56
CA ALA A 437 -8.40 1.67 32.49
C ALA A 437 -7.67 2.57 33.51
N ASP A 438 -7.80 3.89 33.40
CA ASP A 438 -7.05 4.83 34.22
C ASP A 438 -7.50 4.87 35.69
N ALA A 439 -6.77 5.61 36.52
CA ALA A 439 -7.08 5.74 37.95
C ALA A 439 -8.24 6.75 38.22
N VAL A 440 -8.63 7.56 37.24
CA VAL A 440 -9.54 8.67 37.42
C VAL A 440 -10.99 8.22 37.19
N GLY A 441 -11.88 8.55 38.14
CA GLY A 441 -13.29 8.20 38.05
C GLY A 441 -13.56 6.69 38.07
N ASN A 442 -14.77 6.30 37.76
CA ASN A 442 -15.23 4.91 37.74
C ASN A 442 -15.72 4.44 36.36
N LYS A 443 -15.58 5.27 35.32
CA LYS A 443 -15.97 4.96 33.96
C LYS A 443 -15.02 5.60 32.96
N ASP A 444 -14.75 4.88 31.88
CA ASP A 444 -14.13 5.38 30.67
C ASP A 444 -15.11 5.22 29.50
N PHE A 445 -14.98 6.07 28.48
CA PHE A 445 -15.90 6.10 27.36
C PHE A 445 -15.15 6.09 26.03
N MET A 446 -15.64 5.25 25.10
CA MET A 446 -15.17 5.23 23.73
C MET A 446 -16.34 5.27 22.77
N ALA A 447 -16.23 6.07 21.72
CA ALA A 447 -17.18 6.07 20.61
C ALA A 447 -16.54 5.38 19.41
N ILE A 448 -17.31 4.48 18.76
CA ILE A 448 -16.91 3.80 17.54
C ILE A 448 -17.92 4.18 16.47
N VAL A 449 -17.41 4.74 15.37
CA VAL A 449 -18.23 5.18 14.24
C VAL A 449 -17.80 4.40 13.00
N VAL A 450 -18.78 3.77 12.34
CA VAL A 450 -18.59 3.05 11.08
C VAL A 450 -19.39 3.76 10.00
N SER A 451 -18.78 4.03 8.85
CA SER A 451 -19.41 4.79 7.76
C SER A 451 -19.18 4.14 6.39
N LYS A 452 -20.13 4.30 5.48
CA LYS A 452 -19.95 3.95 4.05
C LYS A 452 -19.19 5.00 3.26
N LYS A 453 -19.13 6.22 3.77
CA LYS A 453 -18.47 7.37 3.13
C LYS A 453 -17.33 7.87 4.02
N PRO A 454 -16.27 8.43 3.44
CA PRO A 454 -15.23 9.06 4.24
C PRO A 454 -15.81 10.23 5.05
N LEU A 455 -15.40 10.36 6.30
CA LEU A 455 -15.78 11.46 7.20
C LEU A 455 -14.55 12.32 7.51
N ASP A 456 -14.77 13.62 7.67
CA ASP A 456 -13.80 14.47 8.34
C ASP A 456 -13.86 14.17 9.85
N TYR A 457 -12.96 13.31 10.30
CA TYR A 457 -12.91 12.85 11.68
C TYR A 457 -12.51 13.95 12.66
N ASN A 458 -11.77 14.99 12.22
CA ASN A 458 -11.43 16.13 13.04
C ASN A 458 -12.68 17.01 13.27
N ALA A 459 -13.45 17.27 12.22
CA ALA A 459 -14.72 17.98 12.33
C ALA A 459 -15.72 17.20 13.19
N LEU A 460 -15.79 15.87 13.03
CA LEU A 460 -16.66 15.01 13.86
C LEU A 460 -16.24 15.05 15.34
N ASN A 461 -14.93 14.92 15.63
CA ASN A 461 -14.41 15.03 17.00
C ASN A 461 -14.73 16.38 17.64
N ALA A 462 -14.59 17.46 16.87
CA ALA A 462 -14.95 18.81 17.32
C ALA A 462 -16.46 18.96 17.59
N ALA A 463 -17.31 18.35 16.76
CA ALA A 463 -18.75 18.35 16.96
C ALA A 463 -19.16 17.60 18.24
N ILE A 464 -18.59 16.40 18.47
CA ILE A 464 -18.81 15.64 19.71
C ILE A 464 -18.37 16.45 20.94
N SER A 465 -17.20 17.11 20.87
CA SER A 465 -16.68 17.93 21.99
C SER A 465 -17.53 19.16 22.30
N LYS A 466 -18.10 19.79 21.26
CA LYS A 466 -18.93 21.01 21.41
C LYS A 466 -20.39 20.74 21.81
N SER A 467 -20.83 19.49 21.70
CA SER A 467 -22.21 19.13 22.05
C SER A 467 -22.52 19.41 23.52
N THR A 468 -23.70 19.94 23.79
CA THR A 468 -24.21 20.26 25.14
C THR A 468 -24.93 19.08 25.78
N GLN A 469 -25.04 17.95 25.10
CA GLN A 469 -25.63 16.73 25.64
C GLN A 469 -24.91 16.26 26.91
N THR A 470 -25.65 15.71 27.86
CA THR A 470 -25.11 15.31 29.16
C THR A 470 -24.34 13.98 29.14
N THR A 471 -24.63 13.12 28.18
CA THR A 471 -23.98 11.81 28.04
C THR A 471 -23.08 11.78 26.79
N TYR A 472 -22.02 10.99 26.82
CA TYR A 472 -21.13 10.84 25.65
C TYR A 472 -21.87 10.24 24.45
N ALA A 473 -22.80 9.31 24.69
CA ALA A 473 -23.67 8.77 23.65
C ALA A 473 -24.61 9.86 23.07
N GLY A 474 -25.16 10.73 23.90
CA GLY A 474 -25.94 11.88 23.44
C GLY A 474 -25.13 12.81 22.55
N LYS A 475 -23.89 13.13 22.94
CA LYS A 475 -22.96 13.95 22.14
C LYS A 475 -22.66 13.32 20.78
N LEU A 476 -22.34 12.00 20.76
CA LEU A 476 -22.13 11.28 19.52
C LEU A 476 -23.37 11.29 18.63
N ASN A 477 -24.54 10.94 19.20
CA ASN A 477 -25.79 10.86 18.43
C ASN A 477 -26.18 12.21 17.81
N GLU A 478 -25.97 13.31 18.53
CA GLU A 478 -26.17 14.65 17.99
C GLU A 478 -25.23 14.94 16.82
N ALA A 479 -23.93 14.63 16.97
CA ALA A 479 -22.91 14.89 15.97
C ALA A 479 -23.12 14.12 14.65
N ILE A 480 -23.68 12.90 14.71
CA ILE A 480 -23.95 12.07 13.53
C ILE A 480 -25.40 12.08 13.06
N SER A 481 -26.30 12.84 13.71
CA SER A 481 -27.78 12.77 13.56
C SER A 481 -28.27 12.86 12.12
N THR A 482 -27.62 13.68 11.28
CA THR A 482 -28.02 13.91 9.90
C THR A 482 -27.82 12.66 9.01
N ALA A 483 -26.82 11.83 9.29
CA ALA A 483 -26.44 10.67 8.48
C ALA A 483 -26.54 9.32 9.22
N SER A 484 -26.97 9.34 10.48
CA SER A 484 -27.10 8.13 11.30
C SER A 484 -28.22 7.22 10.79
N ILE A 485 -27.97 5.91 10.75
CA ILE A 485 -28.97 4.88 10.49
C ILE A 485 -29.80 4.69 11.75
N ALA A 486 -31.12 4.74 11.61
CA ALA A 486 -32.05 4.51 12.72
C ALA A 486 -32.26 3.00 12.97
N ASN A 487 -32.62 2.68 14.21
CA ASN A 487 -33.07 1.33 14.60
C ASN A 487 -32.10 0.19 14.33
N VAL A 488 -30.79 0.46 14.43
CA VAL A 488 -29.78 -0.59 14.35
C VAL A 488 -29.98 -1.58 15.49
N LYS A 489 -30.12 -2.85 15.16
CA LYS A 489 -30.28 -3.94 16.15
C LYS A 489 -28.92 -4.45 16.58
N TYR A 490 -28.62 -4.31 17.86
CA TYR A 490 -27.42 -4.82 18.48
C TYR A 490 -27.73 -6.08 19.30
N SER A 491 -26.82 -7.05 19.28
CA SER A 491 -26.91 -8.26 20.08
C SER A 491 -25.56 -8.59 20.70
N ALA A 492 -25.57 -9.14 21.93
CA ALA A 492 -24.37 -9.69 22.53
C ALA A 492 -24.14 -11.12 21.98
N THR A 493 -22.90 -11.42 21.59
CA THR A 493 -22.48 -12.76 21.18
C THR A 493 -22.21 -13.64 22.42
N SER A 494 -22.07 -14.95 22.24
CA SER A 494 -21.67 -15.89 23.30
C SER A 494 -20.31 -15.58 23.93
N THR A 495 -19.43 -14.90 23.20
CA THR A 495 -18.11 -14.41 23.66
C THR A 495 -18.18 -13.06 24.37
N GLY A 496 -19.36 -12.44 24.45
CA GLY A 496 -19.55 -11.13 25.06
C GLY A 496 -19.17 -9.94 24.15
N ASN A 497 -19.01 -10.17 22.85
CA ASN A 497 -18.83 -9.09 21.89
C ASN A 497 -20.19 -8.57 21.41
N ILE A 498 -20.24 -7.34 20.94
CA ILE A 498 -21.45 -6.76 20.35
C ILE A 498 -21.40 -6.96 18.84
N TYR A 499 -22.49 -7.49 18.32
CA TYR A 499 -22.70 -7.71 16.90
C TYR A 499 -23.85 -6.84 16.39
N PHE A 500 -23.69 -6.30 15.18
CA PHE A 500 -24.77 -5.61 14.49
C PHE A 500 -24.69 -5.79 12.97
N LYS A 501 -25.87 -5.68 12.35
CA LYS A 501 -26.05 -5.47 10.90
C LYS A 501 -26.88 -4.22 10.69
N ALA A 502 -26.60 -3.52 9.62
CA ALA A 502 -27.38 -2.37 9.21
C ALA A 502 -27.30 -2.16 7.69
N ASP A 503 -28.40 -1.67 7.13
CA ASP A 503 -28.49 -1.29 5.72
C ASP A 503 -28.35 0.23 5.62
N ALA A 504 -27.49 0.69 4.74
CA ALA A 504 -27.27 2.10 4.48
C ALA A 504 -28.18 2.60 3.36
N SER A 505 -28.37 3.90 3.33
CA SER A 505 -28.93 4.63 2.19
C SER A 505 -27.99 5.76 1.79
N GLU A 506 -28.30 6.45 0.72
CA GLU A 506 -27.50 7.59 0.27
C GLU A 506 -27.36 8.69 1.35
N GLN A 507 -28.42 8.89 2.16
CA GLN A 507 -28.50 9.90 3.22
C GLN A 507 -28.17 9.33 4.61
N LYS A 508 -28.42 8.05 4.86
CA LYS A 508 -28.23 7.37 6.13
C LYS A 508 -27.15 6.29 6.00
N SER A 509 -25.92 6.65 6.28
CA SER A 509 -24.74 5.86 5.97
C SER A 509 -23.75 5.71 7.14
N ILE A 510 -24.17 6.07 8.38
CA ILE A 510 -23.34 6.05 9.56
C ILE A 510 -24.00 5.21 10.66
N VAL A 511 -23.23 4.33 11.29
CA VAL A 511 -23.55 3.65 12.54
C VAL A 511 -22.59 4.15 13.61
N GLY A 512 -23.13 4.67 14.72
CA GLY A 512 -22.34 5.10 15.87
C GLY A 512 -22.76 4.37 17.14
N CYS A 513 -21.78 3.93 17.93
CA CYS A 513 -22.04 3.33 19.24
C CYS A 513 -21.00 3.77 20.28
N VAL A 514 -21.35 3.63 21.55
CA VAL A 514 -20.49 3.98 22.69
C VAL A 514 -20.25 2.76 23.55
N VAL A 515 -19.02 2.53 23.92
CA VAL A 515 -18.61 1.56 24.93
C VAL A 515 -18.27 2.32 26.21
N GLU A 516 -19.03 2.05 27.28
CA GLU A 516 -18.75 2.52 28.64
C GLU A 516 -18.02 1.43 29.40
N ILE A 517 -16.85 1.70 29.94
CA ILE A 517 -16.06 0.76 30.71
C ILE A 517 -16.20 1.12 32.19
N ASN A 518 -16.95 0.31 32.95
CA ASN A 518 -16.98 0.42 34.41
C ASN A 518 -15.68 -0.15 34.98
N LYS A 519 -15.10 0.59 35.93
CA LYS A 519 -13.82 0.25 36.60
C LYS A 519 -13.91 0.43 38.12
N ASN A 520 -13.14 -0.36 38.86
CA ASN A 520 -13.08 -0.38 40.32
C ASN A 520 -11.65 -0.39 40.85
#